data_b1e410140fcf107da5e069fdc65cb000
#
_entry.id   b1e410140fcf107da5e069fdc65cb000
#
_cell.length_a   1.000
_cell.length_b   1.000
_cell.length_c   1.000
_cell.angle_alpha   90.00
_cell.angle_beta   90.00
_cell.angle_gamma   90.00
#
_symmetry.space_group_name_H-M   'P 1'
#
loop_
_entity.id
_entity.type
_entity.pdbx_description
1 polymer ?
#
loop_
_entity_poly.entity_id
_entity_poly.type
_entity_poly.pdbx_seq_one_letter_code
_entity_poly.pdbx_strand_id
1 'polypeptide(L)'
;ELAAWWIDAKNETSNKTVIVTHGIGTSKQDFNTLLPTAMLVKNGINVLLVDQRDAGESTCTDGRHSAGQEESSDFAVVADWLVQNEGIQPASIGMFGVSGGAIATSLVPAKSDKVSAFAMEGTIFDFNAAATQEVEFQGFPGFLWQFALTSARLFHGVNLSEVDVKDSIEAAGNRPMLILHGDIDQRLDYQSSVDFYNYAKEVGADIELETFENADHTEGMLTETERYAETLASFFKNSLSD
;
A
#
# COMPACT_ATOMS: atom_id res chain seq x y z
N GLU A 1 14.49 6.06 -12.14
CA GLU A 1 13.40 7.03 -12.37
C GLU A 1 12.06 6.34 -12.22
N LEU A 2 11.10 6.96 -11.47
CA LEU A 2 9.74 6.46 -11.35
C LEU A 2 8.82 7.23 -12.29
N ALA A 3 7.94 6.51 -12.98
CA ALA A 3 6.91 7.08 -13.84
C ALA A 3 5.63 7.28 -13.02
N ALA A 4 5.00 8.43 -13.18
CA ALA A 4 3.77 8.75 -12.46
C ALA A 4 2.79 9.55 -13.32
N TRP A 5 1.51 9.45 -12.98
CA TRP A 5 0.46 10.32 -13.50
C TRP A 5 -0.04 11.22 -12.39
N TRP A 6 -0.01 12.53 -12.65
CA TRP A 6 -0.70 13.50 -11.81
C TRP A 6 -2.14 13.66 -12.28
N ILE A 7 -3.09 13.49 -11.37
CA ILE A 7 -4.52 13.57 -11.66
C ILE A 7 -5.15 14.55 -10.68
N ASP A 8 -5.59 15.69 -11.20
CA ASP A 8 -6.22 16.73 -10.40
C ASP A 8 -7.58 16.30 -9.87
N ALA A 9 -7.90 16.77 -8.68
CA ALA A 9 -9.21 16.62 -8.06
C ALA A 9 -10.31 17.26 -8.92
N LYS A 10 -11.43 16.57 -9.04
CA LYS A 10 -12.54 17.04 -9.86
C LYS A 10 -13.32 18.13 -9.16
N ASN A 11 -13.40 19.31 -9.79
CA ASN A 11 -14.22 20.46 -9.40
C ASN A 11 -13.87 21.15 -8.06
N GLU A 12 -12.73 20.82 -7.46
CA GLU A 12 -12.27 21.41 -6.19
C GLU A 12 -10.81 21.86 -6.29
N THR A 13 -10.47 22.93 -5.59
CA THR A 13 -9.09 23.28 -5.32
C THR A 13 -8.74 22.65 -3.97
N SER A 14 -8.20 21.46 -3.98
CA SER A 14 -7.76 20.76 -2.78
C SER A 14 -6.25 20.64 -2.79
N ASN A 15 -5.63 20.82 -1.64
CA ASN A 15 -4.22 20.53 -1.44
C ASN A 15 -3.99 19.06 -1.04
N LYS A 16 -5.05 18.33 -0.67
CA LYS A 16 -4.97 16.92 -0.31
C LYS A 16 -4.51 16.10 -1.50
N THR A 17 -3.42 15.38 -1.33
CA THR A 17 -2.81 14.58 -2.38
C THR A 17 -2.52 13.18 -1.86
N VAL A 18 -2.96 12.17 -2.59
CA VAL A 18 -2.70 10.76 -2.24
C VAL A 18 -1.77 10.14 -3.28
N ILE A 19 -0.64 9.62 -2.82
CA ILE A 19 0.23 8.75 -3.62
C ILE A 19 -0.48 7.40 -3.71
N VAL A 20 -0.78 6.94 -4.93
CA VAL A 20 -1.44 5.64 -5.16
C VAL A 20 -0.49 4.70 -5.87
N THR A 21 -0.43 3.43 -5.41
CA THR A 21 0.46 2.43 -6.00
C THR A 21 -0.20 1.06 -6.13
N HIS A 22 0.26 0.31 -7.11
CA HIS A 22 -0.28 -0.95 -7.60
C HIS A 22 0.30 -2.19 -6.89
N GLY A 23 -0.28 -3.36 -7.16
CA GLY A 23 0.18 -4.67 -6.69
C GLY A 23 1.40 -5.21 -7.45
N ILE A 24 1.96 -6.33 -6.96
CA ILE A 24 3.08 -7.03 -7.60
C ILE A 24 2.66 -7.55 -8.98
N GLY A 25 3.52 -7.36 -9.97
CA GLY A 25 3.32 -7.86 -11.33
C GLY A 25 2.32 -7.08 -12.17
N THR A 26 1.86 -5.91 -11.67
CA THR A 26 0.96 -5.00 -12.39
C THR A 26 1.61 -3.62 -12.61
N SER A 27 0.80 -2.60 -12.91
CA SER A 27 1.28 -1.23 -13.09
C SER A 27 0.20 -0.23 -12.66
N LYS A 28 0.50 1.07 -12.72
CA LYS A 28 -0.47 2.15 -12.51
C LYS A 28 -1.71 2.08 -13.43
N GLN A 29 -1.62 1.30 -14.52
CA GLN A 29 -2.73 1.08 -15.45
C GLN A 29 -3.67 -0.06 -15.03
N ASP A 30 -3.36 -0.76 -13.93
CA ASP A 30 -4.20 -1.84 -13.42
C ASP A 30 -5.55 -1.31 -12.90
N PHE A 31 -6.59 -2.11 -13.14
CA PHE A 31 -7.96 -1.74 -12.74
C PHE A 31 -8.07 -1.51 -11.23
N ASN A 32 -7.40 -2.36 -10.42
CA ASN A 32 -7.43 -2.28 -8.96
C ASN A 32 -6.73 -1.01 -8.42
N THR A 33 -6.00 -0.30 -9.28
CA THR A 33 -5.36 0.98 -8.97
C THR A 33 -6.14 2.15 -9.57
N LEU A 34 -6.65 1.99 -10.79
CA LEU A 34 -7.39 3.05 -11.49
C LEU A 34 -8.76 3.33 -10.87
N LEU A 35 -9.47 2.29 -10.40
CA LEU A 35 -10.80 2.48 -9.82
C LEU A 35 -10.75 3.27 -8.50
N PRO A 36 -9.93 2.92 -7.50
CA PRO A 36 -9.75 3.74 -6.30
C PRO A 36 -9.23 5.15 -6.60
N THR A 37 -8.32 5.30 -7.59
CA THR A 37 -7.89 6.61 -8.06
C THR A 37 -9.06 7.46 -8.53
N ALA A 38 -9.95 6.91 -9.36
CA ALA A 38 -11.14 7.61 -9.83
C ALA A 38 -12.10 7.97 -8.68
N MET A 39 -12.22 7.10 -7.67
CA MET A 39 -13.01 7.37 -6.46
C MET A 39 -12.44 8.54 -5.66
N LEU A 40 -11.13 8.59 -5.44
CA LEU A 40 -10.45 9.70 -4.74
C LEU A 40 -10.61 11.02 -5.49
N VAL A 41 -10.31 11.04 -6.79
CA VAL A 41 -10.40 12.22 -7.66
C VAL A 41 -11.84 12.78 -7.72
N LYS A 42 -12.84 11.89 -7.84
CA LYS A 42 -14.26 12.28 -7.82
C LYS A 42 -14.66 12.91 -6.48
N ASN A 43 -13.98 12.55 -5.42
CA ASN A 43 -14.20 13.03 -4.05
C ASN A 43 -13.31 14.23 -3.64
N GLY A 44 -12.65 14.89 -4.60
CA GLY A 44 -11.91 16.13 -4.34
C GLY A 44 -10.50 15.94 -3.80
N ILE A 45 -9.86 14.79 -4.06
CA ILE A 45 -8.49 14.46 -3.64
C ILE A 45 -7.62 14.31 -4.87
N ASN A 46 -6.50 15.05 -4.94
CA ASN A 46 -5.51 14.89 -5.99
C ASN A 46 -4.79 13.53 -5.85
N VAL A 47 -4.43 12.95 -6.95
CA VAL A 47 -3.72 11.66 -6.95
C VAL A 47 -2.43 11.76 -7.75
N LEU A 48 -1.33 11.31 -7.14
CA LEU A 48 -0.11 10.93 -7.83
C LEU A 48 -0.09 9.39 -7.95
N LEU A 49 -0.45 8.89 -9.12
CA LEU A 49 -0.52 7.46 -9.41
C LEU A 49 0.83 6.99 -9.96
N VAL A 50 1.54 6.14 -9.21
CA VAL A 50 2.96 5.83 -9.41
C VAL A 50 3.17 4.38 -9.80
N ASP A 51 3.95 4.14 -10.86
CA ASP A 51 4.56 2.83 -11.12
C ASP A 51 5.72 2.60 -10.14
N GLN A 52 5.71 1.46 -9.48
CA GLN A 52 6.84 1.03 -8.66
C GLN A 52 8.10 0.83 -9.52
N ARG A 53 9.27 0.76 -8.88
CA ARG A 53 10.51 0.35 -9.58
C ARG A 53 10.28 -0.97 -10.31
N ASP A 54 10.93 -1.15 -11.42
CA ASP A 54 10.89 -2.38 -12.24
C ASP A 54 9.49 -2.75 -12.78
N ALA A 55 8.52 -1.81 -12.73
CA ALA A 55 7.16 -2.01 -13.21
C ALA A 55 6.70 -0.88 -14.14
N GLY A 56 5.77 -1.20 -15.04
CA GLY A 56 5.13 -0.24 -15.94
C GLY A 56 6.11 0.56 -16.78
N GLU A 57 6.05 1.89 -16.64
CA GLU A 57 6.92 2.85 -17.34
C GLU A 57 8.11 3.31 -16.49
N SER A 58 8.22 2.85 -15.23
CA SER A 58 9.38 3.12 -14.37
C SER A 58 10.63 2.42 -14.87
N THR A 59 11.80 2.98 -14.54
CA THR A 59 13.07 2.38 -14.93
C THR A 59 13.21 0.97 -14.37
N CYS A 60 13.50 0.02 -15.24
CA CYS A 60 13.85 -1.34 -14.85
C CYS A 60 15.31 -1.37 -14.40
N THR A 61 15.55 -1.75 -13.16
CA THR A 61 16.87 -1.85 -12.53
C THR A 61 17.37 -3.28 -12.54
N ASP A 62 16.57 -4.21 -12.01
CA ASP A 62 16.92 -5.63 -11.96
C ASP A 62 15.71 -6.58 -12.18
N GLY A 63 14.53 -6.02 -12.42
CA GLY A 63 13.30 -6.73 -12.71
C GLY A 63 12.70 -7.46 -11.51
N ARG A 64 12.96 -6.98 -10.28
CA ARG A 64 12.55 -7.64 -9.04
C ARG A 64 11.68 -6.75 -8.18
N HIS A 65 10.93 -7.39 -7.30
CA HIS A 65 10.19 -6.77 -6.23
C HIS A 65 10.81 -7.17 -4.90
N SER A 66 11.10 -6.19 -4.04
CA SER A 66 11.78 -6.39 -2.77
C SER A 66 10.83 -6.64 -1.59
N ALA A 67 9.58 -7.02 -1.89
CA ALA A 67 8.52 -7.16 -0.88
C ALA A 67 8.28 -5.87 -0.07
N GLY A 68 8.34 -4.74 -0.76
CA GLY A 68 8.06 -3.42 -0.18
C GLY A 68 9.27 -2.71 0.43
N GLN A 69 10.42 -3.38 0.64
CA GLN A 69 11.58 -2.78 1.33
C GLN A 69 12.18 -1.60 0.55
N GLU A 70 12.51 -1.83 -0.71
CA GLU A 70 13.08 -0.80 -1.58
C GLU A 70 11.98 0.12 -2.13
N GLU A 71 10.81 -0.45 -2.43
CA GLU A 71 9.64 0.31 -2.90
C GLU A 71 9.20 1.36 -1.87
N SER A 72 9.19 1.04 -0.58
CA SER A 72 8.86 2.01 0.48
C SER A 72 9.88 3.15 0.58
N SER A 73 11.15 2.86 0.31
CA SER A 73 12.20 3.88 0.25
C SER A 73 12.01 4.81 -0.96
N ASP A 74 11.59 4.26 -2.09
CA ASP A 74 11.24 5.05 -3.27
C ASP A 74 10.04 5.97 -2.99
N PHE A 75 9.01 5.49 -2.29
CA PHE A 75 7.86 6.32 -1.93
C PHE A 75 8.19 7.42 -0.92
N ALA A 76 9.18 7.20 -0.05
CA ALA A 76 9.72 8.27 0.77
C ALA A 76 10.33 9.39 -0.09
N VAL A 77 11.07 9.03 -1.16
CA VAL A 77 11.61 10.00 -2.13
C VAL A 77 10.49 10.68 -2.93
N VAL A 78 9.43 9.96 -3.30
CA VAL A 78 8.26 10.54 -3.97
C VAL A 78 7.58 11.58 -3.08
N ALA A 79 7.41 11.29 -1.78
CA ALA A 79 6.85 12.25 -0.84
C ALA A 79 7.73 13.49 -0.67
N ASP A 80 9.05 13.31 -0.59
CA ASP A 80 10.01 14.44 -0.59
C ASP A 80 9.90 15.28 -1.85
N TRP A 81 9.73 14.64 -3.02
CA TRP A 81 9.56 15.33 -4.29
C TRP A 81 8.28 16.18 -4.32
N LEU A 82 7.16 15.66 -3.82
CA LEU A 82 5.91 16.42 -3.70
C LEU A 82 6.09 17.69 -2.83
N VAL A 83 6.83 17.58 -1.72
CA VAL A 83 7.09 18.72 -0.85
C VAL A 83 8.01 19.74 -1.51
N GLN A 84 9.09 19.28 -2.15
CA GLN A 84 10.16 20.17 -2.66
C GLN A 84 9.82 20.80 -4.01
N ASN A 85 9.11 20.10 -4.88
CA ASN A 85 8.86 20.52 -6.27
C ASN A 85 7.44 21.02 -6.50
N GLU A 86 6.44 20.40 -5.84
CA GLU A 86 5.03 20.79 -5.97
C GLU A 86 4.57 21.69 -4.80
N GLY A 87 5.40 21.85 -3.76
CA GLY A 87 5.09 22.69 -2.61
C GLY A 87 3.97 22.16 -1.71
N ILE A 88 3.62 20.88 -1.83
CA ILE A 88 2.55 20.25 -1.04
C ILE A 88 3.04 20.08 0.39
N GLN A 89 2.21 20.49 1.34
CA GLN A 89 2.57 20.34 2.76
C GLN A 89 2.51 18.85 3.18
N PRO A 90 3.43 18.37 4.03
CA PRO A 90 3.39 17.00 4.54
C PRO A 90 2.02 16.60 5.12
N ALA A 91 1.36 17.52 5.84
CA ALA A 91 0.03 17.29 6.42
C ALA A 91 -1.08 17.06 5.37
N SER A 92 -0.82 17.35 4.10
CA SER A 92 -1.76 17.15 2.98
C SER A 92 -1.41 15.91 2.14
N ILE A 93 -0.35 15.15 2.49
CA ILE A 93 0.10 13.97 1.73
C ILE A 93 -0.37 12.70 2.42
N GLY A 94 -1.15 11.90 1.71
CA GLY A 94 -1.52 10.54 2.07
C GLY A 94 -0.91 9.51 1.12
N MET A 95 -1.00 8.23 1.47
CA MET A 95 -0.60 7.14 0.60
C MET A 95 -1.61 6.01 0.64
N PHE A 96 -1.93 5.46 -0.52
CA PHE A 96 -2.77 4.28 -0.69
C PHE A 96 -2.07 3.23 -1.56
N GLY A 97 -2.03 2.01 -1.07
CA GLY A 97 -1.46 0.89 -1.81
C GLY A 97 -2.39 -0.32 -1.86
N VAL A 98 -2.30 -1.06 -2.95
CA VAL A 98 -3.08 -2.27 -3.21
C VAL A 98 -2.15 -3.48 -3.23
N SER A 99 -2.45 -4.55 -2.46
CA SER A 99 -1.68 -5.81 -2.46
C SER A 99 -0.18 -5.56 -2.18
N GLY A 100 0.71 -5.89 -3.11
CA GLY A 100 2.14 -5.55 -2.98
C GLY A 100 2.42 -4.07 -2.72
N GLY A 101 1.61 -3.17 -3.29
CA GLY A 101 1.64 -1.74 -2.97
C GLY A 101 1.18 -1.44 -1.54
N ALA A 102 0.26 -2.23 -0.97
CA ALA A 102 -0.14 -2.12 0.43
C ALA A 102 1.01 -2.50 1.37
N ILE A 103 1.78 -3.53 1.01
CA ILE A 103 3.00 -3.92 1.76
C ILE A 103 4.01 -2.76 1.74
N ALA A 104 4.29 -2.19 0.56
CA ALA A 104 5.18 -1.03 0.47
C ALA A 104 4.65 0.16 1.29
N THR A 105 3.34 0.45 1.22
CA THR A 105 2.69 1.52 1.99
C THR A 105 2.84 1.31 3.50
N SER A 106 2.68 0.08 3.99
CA SER A 106 2.82 -0.25 5.41
C SER A 106 4.24 -0.02 5.97
N LEU A 107 5.26 -0.01 5.10
CA LEU A 107 6.66 0.22 5.47
C LEU A 107 7.09 1.70 5.35
N VAL A 108 6.30 2.57 4.72
CA VAL A 108 6.65 4.00 4.54
C VAL A 108 6.71 4.75 5.86
N PRO A 109 5.88 4.49 6.89
CA PRO A 109 5.96 5.23 8.16
C PRO A 109 7.34 5.26 8.80
N ALA A 110 8.13 4.18 8.70
CA ALA A 110 9.51 4.11 9.18
C ALA A 110 10.53 4.82 8.26
N LYS A 111 10.15 5.20 7.04
CA LYS A 111 11.04 5.77 6.03
C LYS A 111 10.84 7.27 5.82
N SER A 112 9.62 7.78 6.08
CA SER A 112 9.28 9.17 5.80
C SER A 112 8.35 9.77 6.86
N ASP A 113 8.62 11.02 7.23
CA ASP A 113 7.74 11.88 8.04
C ASP A 113 6.88 12.81 7.15
N LYS A 114 6.96 12.69 5.84
CA LYS A 114 6.24 13.55 4.88
C LYS A 114 4.88 12.98 4.49
N VAL A 115 4.58 11.74 4.81
CA VAL A 115 3.26 11.14 4.58
C VAL A 115 2.50 11.09 5.90
N SER A 116 1.29 11.65 5.91
CA SER A 116 0.51 11.89 7.14
C SER A 116 -0.65 10.91 7.34
N ALA A 117 -1.03 10.13 6.32
CA ALA A 117 -2.08 9.11 6.43
C ALA A 117 -1.81 7.95 5.46
N PHE A 118 -2.14 6.73 5.87
CA PHE A 118 -1.85 5.51 5.12
C PHE A 118 -3.09 4.64 4.99
N ALA A 119 -3.46 4.27 3.77
CA ALA A 119 -4.49 3.27 3.51
C ALA A 119 -3.90 2.09 2.74
N MET A 120 -4.31 0.89 3.11
CA MET A 120 -3.73 -0.37 2.61
C MET A 120 -4.85 -1.35 2.30
N GLU A 121 -4.93 -1.83 1.06
CA GLU A 121 -5.84 -2.91 0.70
C GLU A 121 -5.09 -4.23 0.51
N GLY A 122 -5.45 -5.24 1.30
CA GLY A 122 -4.79 -6.54 1.28
C GLY A 122 -3.33 -6.44 1.76
N THR A 123 -3.11 -5.96 2.97
CA THR A 123 -1.78 -5.88 3.59
C THR A 123 -1.43 -7.13 4.38
N ILE A 124 -0.18 -7.23 4.81
CA ILE A 124 0.35 -8.37 5.56
C ILE A 124 0.88 -7.93 6.91
N PHE A 125 0.87 -8.86 7.89
CA PHE A 125 1.52 -8.69 9.18
C PHE A 125 2.79 -9.54 9.30
N ASP A 126 2.70 -10.82 8.93
CA ASP A 126 3.84 -11.75 8.87
C ASP A 126 4.18 -12.06 7.40
N PHE A 127 5.34 -11.58 6.97
CA PHE A 127 5.79 -11.78 5.59
C PHE A 127 6.04 -13.26 5.26
N ASN A 128 6.57 -14.05 6.21
CA ASN A 128 6.84 -15.47 5.96
C ASN A 128 5.53 -16.27 5.81
N ALA A 129 4.52 -15.97 6.62
CA ALA A 129 3.20 -16.56 6.48
C ALA A 129 2.56 -16.22 5.14
N ALA A 130 2.54 -14.93 4.78
CA ALA A 130 1.97 -14.45 3.51
C ALA A 130 2.69 -15.04 2.28
N ALA A 131 4.02 -15.11 2.32
CA ALA A 131 4.80 -15.68 1.23
C ALA A 131 4.63 -17.21 1.12
N THR A 132 4.44 -17.90 2.23
CA THR A 132 4.10 -19.33 2.22
C THR A 132 2.74 -19.53 1.56
N GLN A 133 1.76 -18.73 1.92
CA GLN A 133 0.41 -18.75 1.34
C GLN A 133 0.43 -18.42 -0.16
N GLU A 134 1.21 -17.42 -0.59
CA GLU A 134 1.37 -17.12 -2.02
C GLU A 134 1.91 -18.31 -2.81
N VAL A 135 2.90 -19.03 -2.26
CA VAL A 135 3.43 -20.26 -2.89
C VAL A 135 2.36 -21.35 -3.00
N GLU A 136 1.53 -21.50 -1.97
CA GLU A 136 0.40 -22.45 -1.96
C GLU A 136 -0.71 -22.03 -2.93
N PHE A 137 -1.01 -20.75 -3.01
CA PHE A 137 -1.96 -20.18 -3.97
C PHE A 137 -1.53 -20.45 -5.43
N GLN A 138 -0.22 -20.42 -5.69
CA GLN A 138 0.35 -20.78 -6.99
C GLN A 138 0.36 -22.31 -7.27
N GLY A 139 -0.17 -23.12 -6.34
CA GLY A 139 -0.27 -24.57 -6.49
C GLY A 139 0.99 -25.34 -6.10
N PHE A 140 1.92 -24.73 -5.39
CA PHE A 140 3.14 -25.36 -4.91
C PHE A 140 3.08 -25.63 -3.40
N PRO A 141 3.80 -26.66 -2.90
CA PRO A 141 3.90 -26.88 -1.44
C PRO A 141 4.56 -25.68 -0.72
N GLY A 142 3.95 -25.18 0.35
CA GLY A 142 4.40 -23.99 1.09
C GLY A 142 5.85 -24.05 1.58
N PHE A 143 6.37 -25.23 1.89
CA PHE A 143 7.78 -25.37 2.31
C PHE A 143 8.79 -24.90 1.25
N LEU A 144 8.38 -24.82 -0.03
CA LEU A 144 9.26 -24.30 -1.11
C LEU A 144 9.61 -22.82 -0.92
N TRP A 145 8.82 -22.07 -0.18
CA TRP A 145 9.15 -20.71 0.19
C TRP A 145 10.54 -20.57 0.84
N GLN A 146 10.94 -21.51 1.71
CA GLN A 146 12.24 -21.49 2.36
C GLN A 146 13.42 -21.58 1.36
N PHE A 147 13.22 -22.31 0.27
CA PHE A 147 14.22 -22.38 -0.82
C PHE A 147 14.25 -21.07 -1.62
N ALA A 148 13.09 -20.45 -1.84
CA ALA A 148 13.01 -19.14 -2.52
C ALA A 148 13.72 -18.06 -1.68
N LEU A 149 13.50 -18.00 -0.37
CA LEU A 149 14.22 -17.13 0.57
C LEU A 149 15.73 -17.31 0.50
N THR A 150 16.18 -18.55 0.56
CA THR A 150 17.62 -18.87 0.52
C THR A 150 18.22 -18.45 -0.82
N SER A 151 17.52 -18.70 -1.92
CA SER A 151 17.93 -18.29 -3.26
C SER A 151 17.99 -16.77 -3.39
N ALA A 152 16.97 -16.05 -2.94
CA ALA A 152 16.94 -14.59 -2.96
C ALA A 152 18.13 -13.98 -2.22
N ARG A 153 18.45 -14.51 -1.04
CA ARG A 153 19.58 -14.06 -0.24
C ARG A 153 20.94 -14.35 -0.88
N LEU A 154 21.14 -15.59 -1.40
CA LEU A 154 22.43 -16.01 -1.95
C LEU A 154 22.75 -15.43 -3.31
N PHE A 155 21.76 -15.33 -4.19
CA PHE A 155 21.98 -14.94 -5.60
C PHE A 155 21.58 -13.49 -5.88
N HIS A 156 20.81 -12.87 -5.00
CA HIS A 156 20.22 -11.55 -5.26
C HIS A 156 20.51 -10.52 -4.17
N GLY A 157 21.09 -10.94 -3.05
CA GLY A 157 21.42 -10.05 -1.93
C GLY A 157 20.22 -9.46 -1.20
N VAL A 158 18.99 -9.88 -1.54
CA VAL A 158 17.76 -9.41 -0.91
C VAL A 158 17.41 -10.33 0.24
N ASN A 159 17.31 -9.77 1.45
CA ASN A 159 16.89 -10.53 2.63
C ASN A 159 15.39 -10.27 2.89
N LEU A 160 14.55 -11.07 2.25
CA LEU A 160 13.09 -10.96 2.41
C LEU A 160 12.60 -11.32 3.82
N SER A 161 13.40 -11.99 4.64
CA SER A 161 13.06 -12.29 6.04
C SER A 161 13.19 -11.09 6.99
N GLU A 162 13.73 -9.97 6.51
CA GLU A 162 13.82 -8.69 7.24
C GLU A 162 12.59 -7.80 7.04
N VAL A 163 11.60 -8.22 6.24
CA VAL A 163 10.35 -7.49 6.12
C VAL A 163 9.58 -7.61 7.43
N ASP A 164 9.63 -6.56 8.23
CA ASP A 164 8.88 -6.45 9.48
C ASP A 164 8.10 -5.14 9.48
N VAL A 165 6.78 -5.23 9.58
CA VAL A 165 5.89 -4.07 9.60
C VAL A 165 5.78 -3.43 10.99
N LYS A 166 6.23 -4.12 12.05
CA LYS A 166 6.05 -3.66 13.43
C LYS A 166 6.75 -2.35 13.72
N ASP A 167 8.04 -2.25 13.35
CA ASP A 167 8.79 -1.00 13.50
C ASP A 167 8.12 0.16 12.76
N SER A 168 7.50 -0.12 11.61
CA SER A 168 6.80 0.87 10.81
C SER A 168 5.46 1.28 11.42
N ILE A 169 4.71 0.33 12.01
CA ILE A 169 3.49 0.61 12.76
C ILE A 169 3.81 1.53 13.96
N GLU A 170 4.85 1.23 14.72
CA GLU A 170 5.30 2.07 15.84
C GLU A 170 5.75 3.45 15.36
N ALA A 171 6.49 3.52 14.25
CA ALA A 171 6.95 4.77 13.64
C ALA A 171 5.80 5.61 13.06
N ALA A 172 4.65 5.02 12.75
CA ALA A 172 3.46 5.78 12.35
C ALA A 172 3.00 6.74 13.46
N GLY A 173 3.11 6.33 14.72
CA GLY A 173 2.70 7.14 15.86
C GLY A 173 1.21 7.48 15.81
N ASN A 174 0.89 8.76 15.76
CA ASN A 174 -0.50 9.25 15.65
C ASN A 174 -0.96 9.48 14.20
N ARG A 175 -0.15 9.09 13.20
CA ARG A 175 -0.56 9.18 11.79
C ARG A 175 -1.59 8.09 11.50
N PRO A 176 -2.81 8.45 11.08
CA PRO A 176 -3.88 7.49 10.91
C PRO A 176 -3.58 6.46 9.82
N MET A 177 -3.99 5.23 10.08
CA MET A 177 -3.90 4.09 9.17
C MET A 177 -5.28 3.49 8.94
N LEU A 178 -5.56 3.04 7.70
CA LEU A 178 -6.75 2.31 7.33
C LEU A 178 -6.35 1.02 6.61
N ILE A 179 -6.88 -0.10 7.07
CA ILE A 179 -6.79 -1.37 6.36
C ILE A 179 -8.16 -1.66 5.73
N LEU A 180 -8.15 -2.03 4.44
CA LEU A 180 -9.29 -2.51 3.67
C LEU A 180 -9.01 -3.97 3.30
N HIS A 181 -9.93 -4.92 3.56
CA HIS A 181 -9.69 -6.33 3.24
C HIS A 181 -10.99 -7.08 3.00
N GLY A 182 -10.98 -7.99 2.02
CA GLY A 182 -12.08 -8.94 1.77
C GLY A 182 -12.04 -10.12 2.75
N ASP A 183 -13.19 -10.55 3.26
CA ASP A 183 -13.26 -11.60 4.28
C ASP A 183 -13.05 -13.02 3.75
N ILE A 184 -13.09 -13.19 2.42
CA ILE A 184 -12.83 -14.49 1.75
C ILE A 184 -11.60 -14.43 0.83
N ASP A 185 -10.67 -13.53 1.10
CA ASP A 185 -9.42 -13.40 0.34
C ASP A 185 -8.65 -14.73 0.35
N GLN A 186 -8.54 -15.37 -0.82
CA GLN A 186 -7.87 -16.66 -0.99
C GLN A 186 -6.35 -16.50 -1.19
N ARG A 187 -5.89 -15.31 -1.50
CA ARG A 187 -4.47 -15.03 -1.79
C ARG A 187 -3.70 -14.52 -0.57
N LEU A 188 -4.30 -13.60 0.19
CA LEU A 188 -3.75 -13.06 1.45
C LEU A 188 -4.79 -13.26 2.55
N ASP A 189 -4.46 -14.08 3.54
CA ASP A 189 -5.38 -14.40 4.64
C ASP A 189 -5.83 -13.12 5.35
N TYR A 190 -7.14 -12.94 5.45
CA TYR A 190 -7.77 -11.85 6.20
C TYR A 190 -7.24 -11.75 7.64
N GLN A 191 -6.87 -12.90 8.25
CA GLN A 191 -6.27 -12.93 9.59
C GLN A 191 -5.00 -12.08 9.68
N SER A 192 -4.25 -11.95 8.60
CA SER A 192 -3.06 -11.09 8.55
C SER A 192 -3.40 -9.62 8.83
N SER A 193 -4.50 -9.11 8.26
CA SER A 193 -5.00 -7.75 8.54
C SER A 193 -5.53 -7.61 9.97
N VAL A 194 -6.17 -8.64 10.50
CA VAL A 194 -6.61 -8.65 11.91
C VAL A 194 -5.41 -8.60 12.86
N ASP A 195 -4.35 -9.36 12.58
CA ASP A 195 -3.14 -9.38 13.40
C ASP A 195 -2.40 -8.03 13.33
N PHE A 196 -2.33 -7.42 12.14
CA PHE A 196 -1.79 -6.07 11.97
C PHE A 196 -2.59 -5.05 12.80
N TYR A 197 -3.91 -5.07 12.68
CA TYR A 197 -4.80 -4.18 13.44
C TYR A 197 -4.63 -4.35 14.95
N ASN A 198 -4.62 -5.60 15.44
CA ASN A 198 -4.47 -5.89 16.86
C ASN A 198 -3.14 -5.40 17.40
N TYR A 199 -2.03 -5.65 16.71
CA TYR A 199 -0.72 -5.14 17.09
C TYR A 199 -0.67 -3.60 17.10
N ALA A 200 -1.22 -2.96 16.06
CA ALA A 200 -1.28 -1.50 16.00
C ALA A 200 -2.07 -0.91 17.18
N LYS A 201 -3.20 -1.52 17.55
CA LYS A 201 -3.96 -1.12 18.77
C LYS A 201 -3.17 -1.35 20.04
N GLU A 202 -2.44 -2.45 20.17
CA GLU A 202 -1.61 -2.76 21.34
C GLU A 202 -0.53 -1.69 21.57
N VAL A 203 0.11 -1.20 20.49
CA VAL A 203 1.13 -0.15 20.58
C VAL A 203 0.56 1.26 20.57
N GLY A 204 -0.77 1.41 20.52
CA GLY A 204 -1.47 2.70 20.62
C GLY A 204 -1.49 3.51 19.31
N ALA A 205 -1.26 2.88 18.17
CA ALA A 205 -1.36 3.52 16.87
C ALA A 205 -2.81 3.82 16.49
N ASP A 206 -3.02 4.87 15.71
CA ASP A 206 -4.33 5.25 15.17
C ASP A 206 -4.62 4.42 13.92
N ILE A 207 -5.51 3.43 14.05
CA ILE A 207 -5.80 2.47 12.97
C ILE A 207 -7.27 2.08 12.93
N GLU A 208 -7.79 1.93 11.72
CA GLU A 208 -9.09 1.38 11.38
C GLU A 208 -8.92 0.13 10.52
N LEU A 209 -9.83 -0.84 10.67
CA LEU A 209 -9.94 -2.03 9.82
C LEU A 209 -11.36 -2.09 9.26
N GLU A 210 -11.45 -2.05 7.95
CA GLU A 210 -12.71 -2.14 7.21
C GLU A 210 -12.76 -3.45 6.42
N THR A 211 -13.77 -4.27 6.71
CA THR A 211 -13.94 -5.59 6.11
C THR A 211 -15.04 -5.55 5.06
N PHE A 212 -14.78 -6.12 3.88
CA PHE A 212 -15.74 -6.25 2.79
C PHE A 212 -16.23 -7.70 2.72
N GLU A 213 -17.53 -7.88 2.94
CA GLU A 213 -18.13 -9.21 2.98
C GLU A 213 -18.19 -9.86 1.59
N ASN A 214 -17.87 -11.17 1.53
CA ASN A 214 -17.82 -11.95 0.30
C ASN A 214 -16.89 -11.39 -0.79
N ALA A 215 -15.89 -10.61 -0.41
CA ALA A 215 -14.86 -10.09 -1.30
C ALA A 215 -13.60 -10.96 -1.24
N ASP A 216 -13.11 -11.38 -2.40
CA ASP A 216 -11.80 -12.01 -2.56
C ASP A 216 -10.69 -10.94 -2.65
N HIS A 217 -9.47 -11.32 -3.01
CA HIS A 217 -8.30 -10.46 -3.04
C HIS A 217 -8.52 -9.18 -3.87
N THR A 218 -8.50 -8.03 -3.19
CA THR A 218 -8.72 -6.70 -3.77
C THR A 218 -10.09 -6.48 -4.45
N GLU A 219 -11.09 -7.28 -4.08
CA GLU A 219 -12.44 -7.20 -4.66
C GLU A 219 -13.43 -6.35 -3.84
N GLY A 220 -13.04 -5.81 -2.69
CA GLY A 220 -13.90 -4.95 -1.88
C GLY A 220 -14.47 -3.76 -2.67
N MET A 221 -13.66 -3.17 -3.55
CA MET A 221 -14.08 -2.09 -4.44
C MET A 221 -15.12 -2.50 -5.50
N LEU A 222 -15.30 -3.81 -5.75
CA LEU A 222 -16.26 -4.36 -6.71
C LEU A 222 -17.54 -4.84 -6.01
N THR A 223 -17.40 -5.49 -4.86
CA THR A 223 -18.53 -6.08 -4.11
C THR A 223 -19.36 -4.99 -3.44
N GLU A 224 -18.73 -3.99 -2.85
CA GLU A 224 -19.39 -2.90 -2.13
C GLU A 224 -18.86 -1.52 -2.61
N THR A 225 -18.94 -1.26 -3.90
CA THR A 225 -18.29 -0.11 -4.59
C THR A 225 -18.56 1.25 -3.92
N GLU A 226 -19.82 1.52 -3.54
CA GLU A 226 -20.19 2.82 -2.94
C GLU A 226 -19.59 2.96 -1.52
N ARG A 227 -19.72 1.91 -0.70
CA ARG A 227 -19.16 1.88 0.65
C ARG A 227 -17.63 1.98 0.60
N TYR A 228 -16.98 1.26 -0.30
CA TYR A 228 -15.53 1.33 -0.49
C TYR A 228 -15.08 2.76 -0.83
N ALA A 229 -15.74 3.39 -1.81
CA ALA A 229 -15.42 4.75 -2.22
C ALA A 229 -15.63 5.77 -1.10
N GLU A 230 -16.70 5.63 -0.32
CA GLU A 230 -17.01 6.50 0.83
C GLU A 230 -15.98 6.32 1.93
N THR A 231 -15.66 5.08 2.31
CA THR A 231 -14.68 4.75 3.35
C THR A 231 -13.30 5.33 3.00
N LEU A 232 -12.78 5.01 1.81
CA LEU A 232 -11.45 5.45 1.38
C LEU A 232 -11.36 6.99 1.27
N ALA A 233 -12.36 7.62 0.65
CA ALA A 233 -12.36 9.08 0.49
C ALA A 233 -12.55 9.82 1.82
N SER A 234 -13.45 9.33 2.70
CA SER A 234 -13.69 9.95 4.00
C SER A 234 -12.47 9.84 4.90
N PHE A 235 -11.78 8.70 4.88
CA PHE A 235 -10.53 8.51 5.60
C PHE A 235 -9.52 9.60 5.25
N PHE A 236 -9.20 9.79 3.98
CA PHE A 236 -8.23 10.83 3.59
C PHE A 236 -8.74 12.25 3.78
N LYS A 237 -10.04 12.52 3.59
CA LYS A 237 -10.62 13.84 3.86
C LYS A 237 -10.46 14.25 5.33
N ASN A 238 -10.64 13.30 6.25
CA ASN A 238 -10.58 13.55 7.69
C ASN A 238 -9.13 13.57 8.22
N SER A 239 -8.24 12.81 7.59
CA SER A 239 -6.86 12.63 8.03
C SER A 239 -5.88 13.66 7.47
N LEU A 240 -6.19 14.28 6.32
CA LEU A 240 -5.31 15.23 5.66
C LEU A 240 -5.80 16.67 5.80
N SER A 241 -4.85 17.59 5.93
CA SER A 241 -5.12 19.04 5.94
C SER A 241 -5.25 19.61 4.53
N ASP A 242 -5.96 20.74 4.40
CA ASP A 242 -6.01 21.53 3.15
C ASP A 242 -4.79 22.44 3.02
#